data_bc43d9bb719ce6fe1b7f81589eae6bd1
#
_entry.id   bc43d9bb719ce6fe1b7f81589eae6bd1
#
_cell.length_a   1.000
_cell.length_b   1.000
_cell.length_c   1.000
_cell.angle_alpha   90.00
_cell.angle_beta   90.00
_cell.angle_gamma   90.00
#
_symmetry.space_group_name_H-M   'P 1'
#
loop_
_entity.id
_entity.type
_entity.pdbx_description
1 polymer ?
#
loop_
_entity_poly.entity_id
_entity_poly.type
_entity_poly.pdbx_seq_one_letter_code
_entity_poly.pdbx_strand_id
1 'polypeptide(L)'
;MVIFLHYRRCISIVLLLDERAAVARDYVFGNVRSGVAKRLTILGSTGSIGKSTLAIVKACPDAFSITALVAGQDWKTLSEQALVFQPSMIGIADEAALGPLRDAVAGHGIEVVAGAANCAELAAVPVDVVVAGIVGLAGLPSVLSALDAGQTVALANKESLVSAGALVTGLAQANGGRLIPVDSEHSAIFQCWMGWAHNGFEGARTAGPDGNVSDTENNSHSAITAEHDPAGIRQICLTASGGPFRDMPLGDFGEITP
;
A
#
# COMPACT_ATOMS: atom_id res chain seq x y z
N MET A 1 -20.98 -8.30 11.53
CA MET A 1 -21.51 -6.92 11.61
C MET A 1 -20.48 -6.06 10.91
N VAL A 2 -20.73 -5.69 9.65
CA VAL A 2 -19.83 -4.86 8.85
C VAL A 2 -20.08 -3.43 9.30
N ILE A 3 -19.11 -2.83 9.98
CA ILE A 3 -19.19 -1.42 10.35
C ILE A 3 -18.58 -0.63 9.18
N PHE A 4 -19.47 -0.07 8.34
CA PHE A 4 -19.10 0.97 7.40
C PHE A 4 -18.90 2.26 8.19
N LEU A 5 -17.66 2.58 8.54
CA LEU A 5 -17.32 3.94 8.92
C LEU A 5 -17.14 4.77 7.66
N HIS A 6 -18.23 5.44 7.28
CA HIS A 6 -18.26 6.44 6.24
C HIS A 6 -17.61 7.70 6.78
N TYR A 7 -16.28 7.79 6.67
CA TYR A 7 -15.57 9.04 6.94
C TYR A 7 -15.11 9.65 5.63
N ARG A 8 -15.63 10.84 5.34
CA ARG A 8 -15.22 11.66 4.18
C ARG A 8 -13.73 11.97 4.30
N ARG A 9 -12.92 11.38 3.44
CA ARG A 9 -11.47 11.54 3.17
C ARG A 9 -10.59 10.38 3.68
N CYS A 10 -10.17 9.58 2.70
CA CYS A 10 -8.93 8.77 2.66
C CYS A 10 -8.38 8.28 3.98
N ILE A 11 -8.76 7.09 4.43
CA ILE A 11 -8.04 6.53 5.56
C ILE A 11 -8.17 5.00 5.56
N SER A 12 -7.38 4.35 4.74
CA SER A 12 -7.11 2.93 4.97
C SER A 12 -5.90 2.68 5.88
N ILE A 13 -5.07 3.70 6.12
CA ILE A 13 -3.87 3.58 6.98
C ILE A 13 -4.17 3.92 8.45
N VAL A 14 -5.22 4.69 8.76
CA VAL A 14 -5.52 5.19 10.12
C VAL A 14 -6.28 4.19 11.01
N LEU A 15 -6.91 3.17 10.46
CA LEU A 15 -7.62 2.15 11.27
C LEU A 15 -6.70 1.24 12.11
N LEU A 16 -5.40 1.52 12.14
CA LEU A 16 -4.41 0.74 12.87
C LEU A 16 -4.20 1.19 14.33
N LEU A 17 -5.05 2.03 14.88
CA LEU A 17 -4.91 2.52 16.27
C LEU A 17 -5.84 1.83 17.29
N ASP A 18 -6.75 0.95 16.87
CA ASP A 18 -7.59 0.15 17.77
C ASP A 18 -6.95 -1.24 18.00
N GLU A 19 -7.16 -1.83 19.17
CA GLU A 19 -6.58 -3.14 19.56
C GLU A 19 -6.93 -4.28 18.59
N ARG A 20 -8.08 -4.20 17.91
CA ARG A 20 -8.47 -5.15 16.85
C ARG A 20 -7.73 -4.93 15.53
N ALA A 21 -7.13 -3.76 15.36
CA ALA A 21 -6.24 -3.43 14.25
C ALA A 21 -4.78 -3.86 14.50
N ALA A 22 -4.45 -4.36 15.69
CA ALA A 22 -3.09 -4.78 16.03
C ALA A 22 -2.58 -5.85 15.08
N VAL A 23 -3.43 -6.79 14.67
CA VAL A 23 -3.07 -7.88 13.74
C VAL A 23 -2.75 -7.34 12.35
N ALA A 24 -3.59 -6.47 11.81
CA ALA A 24 -3.32 -5.83 10.51
C ALA A 24 -2.07 -4.93 10.59
N ARG A 25 -1.88 -4.25 11.72
CA ARG A 25 -0.69 -3.45 12.00
C ARG A 25 0.57 -4.31 12.03
N ASP A 26 0.55 -5.43 12.76
CA ASP A 26 1.70 -6.32 12.88
C ASP A 26 2.01 -7.03 11.55
N TYR A 27 0.99 -7.29 10.73
CA TYR A 27 1.18 -7.80 9.37
C TYR A 27 1.80 -6.77 8.42
N VAL A 28 1.32 -5.51 8.46
CA VAL A 28 1.79 -4.44 7.57
C VAL A 28 3.17 -3.94 7.99
N PHE A 29 3.37 -3.75 9.29
CA PHE A 29 4.54 -3.05 9.81
C PHE A 29 5.50 -3.95 10.61
N GLY A 30 5.17 -5.23 10.79
CA GLY A 30 5.86 -6.08 11.74
C GLY A 30 5.66 -5.58 13.17
N ASN A 31 6.38 -6.17 14.13
CA ASN A 31 6.21 -5.83 15.54
C ASN A 31 6.66 -4.37 15.81
N VAL A 32 5.72 -3.42 15.84
CA VAL A 32 5.98 -1.98 16.06
C VAL A 32 6.60 -1.68 17.44
N ARG A 33 6.73 -2.69 18.29
CA ARG A 33 7.33 -2.57 19.63
C ARG A 33 8.83 -2.31 19.63
N SER A 34 9.48 -2.24 18.46
CA SER A 34 10.94 -2.05 18.36
C SER A 34 11.44 -0.63 18.67
N GLY A 35 10.58 0.35 18.86
CA GLY A 35 10.98 1.74 19.14
C GLY A 35 11.70 2.44 17.98
N VAL A 36 11.79 1.81 16.81
CA VAL A 36 12.43 2.37 15.60
C VAL A 36 11.34 2.83 14.64
N ALA A 37 11.41 4.10 14.21
CA ALA A 37 10.50 4.66 13.21
C ALA A 37 10.58 3.89 11.88
N LYS A 38 9.42 3.58 11.29
CA LYS A 38 9.34 2.92 9.98
C LYS A 38 9.68 3.90 8.87
N ARG A 39 10.58 3.50 7.99
CA ARG A 39 11.04 4.30 6.85
C ARG A 39 10.11 4.13 5.67
N LEU A 40 9.71 5.23 5.07
CA LEU A 40 8.77 5.27 3.96
C LEU A 40 9.39 5.93 2.73
N THR A 41 9.10 5.37 1.56
CA THR A 41 9.21 6.06 0.26
C THR A 41 7.80 6.34 -0.25
N ILE A 42 7.50 7.58 -0.64
CA ILE A 42 6.18 7.97 -1.13
C ILE A 42 6.26 8.38 -2.59
N LEU A 43 5.70 7.54 -3.45
CA LEU A 43 5.60 7.78 -4.90
C LEU A 43 4.29 8.50 -5.18
N GLY A 44 4.37 9.69 -5.77
CA GLY A 44 3.21 10.56 -5.95
C GLY A 44 2.85 11.36 -4.70
N SER A 45 3.84 11.92 -4.00
CA SER A 45 3.69 12.61 -2.72
C SER A 45 2.78 13.83 -2.78
N THR A 46 2.71 14.51 -3.93
CA THR A 46 1.87 15.70 -4.14
C THR A 46 0.43 15.37 -4.49
N GLY A 47 0.11 14.09 -4.77
CA GLY A 47 -1.24 13.60 -5.01
C GLY A 47 -2.05 13.40 -3.72
N SER A 48 -3.31 12.98 -3.86
CA SER A 48 -4.23 12.78 -2.73
C SER A 48 -3.74 11.73 -1.73
N ILE A 49 -3.28 10.57 -2.22
CA ILE A 49 -2.74 9.49 -1.38
C ILE A 49 -1.46 9.94 -0.69
N GLY A 50 -0.54 10.57 -1.42
CA GLY A 50 0.70 11.09 -0.86
C GLY A 50 0.46 12.11 0.25
N LYS A 51 -0.42 13.09 0.02
CA LYS A 51 -0.79 14.10 1.03
C LYS A 51 -1.44 13.47 2.27
N SER A 52 -2.31 12.47 2.08
CA SER A 52 -2.93 11.74 3.20
C SER A 52 -1.88 10.95 4.00
N THR A 53 -0.94 10.30 3.32
CA THR A 53 0.18 9.59 3.96
C THR A 53 1.05 10.55 4.77
N LEU A 54 1.42 11.71 4.18
CA LEU A 54 2.22 12.73 4.88
C LEU A 54 1.49 13.34 6.08
N ALA A 55 0.16 13.46 6.02
CA ALA A 55 -0.63 13.91 7.17
C ALA A 55 -0.53 12.92 8.35
N ILE A 56 -0.50 11.62 8.07
CA ILE A 56 -0.31 10.57 9.09
C ILE A 56 1.11 10.62 9.67
N VAL A 57 2.12 10.72 8.80
CA VAL A 57 3.53 10.86 9.24
C VAL A 57 3.69 12.06 10.16
N LYS A 58 3.07 13.19 9.80
CA LYS A 58 3.09 14.40 10.64
C LYS A 58 2.39 14.21 11.99
N ALA A 59 1.33 13.42 12.04
CA ALA A 59 0.59 13.12 13.28
C ALA A 59 1.33 12.11 14.18
N CYS A 60 2.19 11.26 13.59
CA CYS A 60 2.90 10.19 14.30
C CYS A 60 4.41 10.23 13.98
N PRO A 61 5.14 11.31 14.36
CA PRO A 61 6.54 11.51 13.96
C PRO A 61 7.49 10.46 14.56
N ASP A 62 7.17 9.89 15.70
CA ASP A 62 7.97 8.85 16.35
C ASP A 62 7.79 7.46 15.68
N ALA A 63 6.71 7.29 14.91
CA ALA A 63 6.39 6.02 14.27
C ALA A 63 6.91 5.91 12.83
N PHE A 64 7.09 7.04 12.14
CA PHE A 64 7.43 7.08 10.72
C PHE A 64 8.50 8.12 10.39
N SER A 65 9.35 7.78 9.42
CA SER A 65 10.29 8.71 8.80
C SER A 65 10.23 8.58 7.28
N ILE A 66 10.54 9.66 6.57
CA ILE A 66 10.53 9.67 5.11
C ILE A 66 11.95 9.51 4.58
N THR A 67 12.16 8.50 3.74
CA THR A 67 13.42 8.30 3.02
C THR A 67 13.39 9.02 1.68
N ALA A 68 12.31 8.85 0.89
CA ALA A 68 12.19 9.52 -0.40
C ALA A 68 10.76 10.01 -0.67
N LEU A 69 10.66 11.14 -1.39
CA LEU A 69 9.43 11.70 -1.94
C LEU A 69 9.56 11.83 -3.45
N VAL A 70 8.54 11.38 -4.18
CA VAL A 70 8.50 11.47 -5.65
C VAL A 70 7.24 12.19 -6.10
N ALA A 71 7.38 13.13 -7.04
CA ALA A 71 6.28 13.83 -7.68
C ALA A 71 6.41 13.84 -9.20
N GLY A 72 5.31 14.16 -9.90
CA GLY A 72 5.28 14.31 -11.37
C GLY A 72 5.91 15.62 -11.82
N GLN A 73 5.17 16.73 -11.66
CA GLN A 73 5.54 18.07 -12.16
C GLN A 73 5.50 19.13 -11.08
N ASP A 74 4.77 18.90 -10.00
CA ASP A 74 4.55 19.88 -8.92
C ASP A 74 5.77 19.96 -7.99
N TRP A 75 6.83 20.58 -8.50
CA TRP A 75 8.08 20.79 -7.76
C TRP A 75 7.90 21.73 -6.56
N LYS A 76 6.94 22.67 -6.60
CA LYS A 76 6.70 23.60 -5.50
C LYS A 76 6.18 22.86 -4.27
N THR A 77 5.08 22.11 -4.42
CA THR A 77 4.56 21.28 -3.32
C THR A 77 5.60 20.24 -2.86
N LEU A 78 6.36 19.64 -3.79
CA LEU A 78 7.41 18.70 -3.44
C LEU A 78 8.51 19.34 -2.60
N SER A 79 8.98 20.54 -2.95
CA SER A 79 9.97 21.25 -2.16
C SER A 79 9.46 21.63 -0.77
N GLU A 80 8.22 22.10 -0.64
CA GLU A 80 7.58 22.38 0.66
C GLU A 80 7.51 21.11 1.52
N GLN A 81 7.10 19.98 0.94
CA GLN A 81 7.09 18.68 1.62
C GLN A 81 8.50 18.26 2.06
N ALA A 82 9.49 18.41 1.19
CA ALA A 82 10.88 18.08 1.47
C ALA A 82 11.45 18.90 2.63
N LEU A 83 11.16 20.19 2.70
CA LEU A 83 11.59 21.06 3.79
C LEU A 83 10.94 20.71 5.13
N VAL A 84 9.69 20.21 5.12
CA VAL A 84 8.98 19.79 6.33
C VAL A 84 9.41 18.42 6.83
N PHE A 85 9.51 17.44 5.92
CA PHE A 85 9.74 16.04 6.29
C PHE A 85 11.20 15.60 6.22
N GLN A 86 12.08 16.43 5.67
CA GLN A 86 13.54 16.23 5.57
C GLN A 86 13.91 14.82 5.07
N PRO A 87 13.41 14.39 3.88
CA PRO A 87 13.80 13.13 3.30
C PRO A 87 15.26 13.13 2.90
N SER A 88 15.88 11.96 2.76
CA SER A 88 17.23 11.84 2.20
C SER A 88 17.25 12.17 0.71
N MET A 89 16.17 11.86 -0.02
CA MET A 89 16.08 12.00 -1.47
C MET A 89 14.72 12.53 -1.91
N ILE A 90 14.72 13.28 -3.02
CA ILE A 90 13.47 13.64 -3.72
C ILE A 90 13.63 13.43 -5.22
N GLY A 91 12.53 13.02 -5.87
CA GLY A 91 12.47 12.79 -7.31
C GLY A 91 11.36 13.59 -7.98
N ILE A 92 11.67 14.21 -9.11
CA ILE A 92 10.68 14.88 -9.96
C ILE A 92 10.70 14.25 -11.36
N ALA A 93 9.54 13.80 -11.86
CA ALA A 93 9.50 13.15 -13.17
C ALA A 93 9.73 14.14 -14.32
N ASP A 94 9.30 15.39 -14.15
CA ASP A 94 9.54 16.48 -15.11
C ASP A 94 10.99 17.00 -14.95
N GLU A 95 11.84 16.70 -15.92
CA GLU A 95 13.24 17.13 -15.94
C GLU A 95 13.40 18.66 -16.00
N ALA A 96 12.43 19.38 -16.56
CA ALA A 96 12.47 20.85 -16.60
C ALA A 96 12.36 21.48 -15.20
N ALA A 97 11.80 20.75 -14.25
CA ALA A 97 11.66 21.20 -12.86
C ALA A 97 12.91 20.96 -12.00
N LEU A 98 13.95 20.27 -12.50
CA LEU A 98 15.14 19.91 -11.72
C LEU A 98 15.88 21.13 -11.15
N GLY A 99 16.12 22.16 -11.97
CA GLY A 99 16.82 23.37 -11.53
C GLY A 99 16.07 24.08 -10.40
N PRO A 100 14.83 24.50 -10.62
CA PRO A 100 14.00 25.14 -9.59
C PRO A 100 13.85 24.31 -8.30
N LEU A 101 13.73 22.97 -8.42
CA LEU A 101 13.63 22.09 -7.26
C LEU A 101 14.93 22.05 -6.44
N ARG A 102 16.09 21.92 -7.12
CA ARG A 102 17.40 21.95 -6.46
C ARG A 102 17.63 23.25 -5.71
N ASP A 103 17.31 24.38 -6.35
CA ASP A 103 17.45 25.70 -5.74
C ASP A 103 16.58 25.84 -4.50
N ALA A 104 15.34 25.33 -4.56
CA ALA A 104 14.39 25.40 -3.45
C ALA A 104 14.81 24.59 -2.21
N VAL A 105 15.59 23.52 -2.37
CA VAL A 105 16.06 22.66 -1.27
C VAL A 105 17.56 22.80 -1.00
N ALA A 106 18.20 23.81 -1.59
CA ALA A 106 19.63 24.03 -1.43
C ALA A 106 20.04 24.18 0.05
N GLY A 107 21.14 23.55 0.44
CA GLY A 107 21.64 23.61 1.82
C GLY A 107 20.98 22.67 2.83
N HIS A 108 19.95 21.90 2.43
CA HIS A 108 19.25 20.97 3.32
C HIS A 108 19.78 19.52 3.27
N GLY A 109 20.82 19.25 2.46
CA GLY A 109 21.43 17.90 2.37
C GLY A 109 20.53 16.86 1.69
N ILE A 110 19.53 17.30 0.92
CA ILE A 110 18.57 16.44 0.23
C ILE A 110 19.09 16.16 -1.19
N GLU A 111 19.21 14.90 -1.55
CA GLU A 111 19.54 14.50 -2.92
C GLU A 111 18.35 14.72 -3.85
N VAL A 112 18.57 15.30 -5.04
CA VAL A 112 17.54 15.62 -6.01
C VAL A 112 17.80 14.90 -7.32
N VAL A 113 16.88 14.05 -7.75
CA VAL A 113 16.90 13.38 -9.05
C VAL A 113 15.73 13.83 -9.93
N ALA A 114 15.91 13.74 -11.25
CA ALA A 114 14.86 14.05 -12.21
C ALA A 114 14.76 12.99 -13.31
N GLY A 115 13.60 12.96 -13.97
CA GLY A 115 13.26 11.98 -14.98
C GLY A 115 12.54 10.77 -14.43
N ALA A 116 11.61 10.24 -15.21
CA ALA A 116 10.73 9.15 -14.78
C ALA A 116 11.50 7.87 -14.39
N ALA A 117 12.58 7.54 -15.11
CA ALA A 117 13.42 6.39 -14.81
C ALA A 117 14.12 6.51 -13.46
N ASN A 118 14.80 7.64 -13.21
CA ASN A 118 15.47 7.90 -11.93
C ASN A 118 14.47 7.94 -10.76
N CYS A 119 13.27 8.48 -10.98
CA CYS A 119 12.20 8.46 -9.99
C CYS A 119 11.74 7.03 -9.68
N ALA A 120 11.70 6.13 -10.66
CA ALA A 120 11.35 4.74 -10.45
C ALA A 120 12.41 3.99 -9.63
N GLU A 121 13.69 4.32 -9.79
CA GLU A 121 14.80 3.74 -9.03
C GLU A 121 14.74 4.10 -7.53
N LEU A 122 14.18 5.27 -7.17
CA LEU A 122 13.97 5.62 -5.76
C LEU A 122 13.05 4.64 -5.03
N ALA A 123 12.21 3.91 -5.74
CA ALA A 123 11.36 2.88 -5.17
C ALA A 123 12.13 1.62 -4.74
N ALA A 124 13.33 1.39 -5.29
CA ALA A 124 14.19 0.27 -4.91
C ALA A 124 15.07 0.56 -3.68
N VAL A 125 15.16 1.82 -3.25
CA VAL A 125 15.93 2.19 -2.05
C VAL A 125 15.35 1.46 -0.83
N PRO A 126 16.19 0.75 -0.03
CA PRO A 126 15.69 -0.05 1.09
C PRO A 126 14.93 0.76 2.13
N VAL A 127 13.65 0.43 2.29
CA VAL A 127 12.73 1.03 3.28
C VAL A 127 11.79 -0.03 3.85
N ASP A 128 11.02 0.31 4.85
CA ASP A 128 10.04 -0.62 5.41
C ASP A 128 8.77 -0.71 4.55
N VAL A 129 8.36 0.42 3.92
CA VAL A 129 7.19 0.44 3.02
C VAL A 129 7.37 1.49 1.91
N VAL A 130 7.05 1.10 0.69
CA VAL A 130 6.89 1.99 -0.47
C VAL A 130 5.40 2.26 -0.69
N VAL A 131 4.98 3.51 -0.58
CA VAL A 131 3.60 3.93 -0.87
C VAL A 131 3.48 4.29 -2.35
N ALA A 132 2.81 3.46 -3.13
CA ALA A 132 2.64 3.62 -4.57
C ALA A 132 1.35 4.39 -4.90
N GLY A 133 1.44 5.73 -4.93
CA GLY A 133 0.32 6.66 -5.18
C GLY A 133 0.36 7.36 -6.54
N ILE A 134 1.24 6.97 -7.46
CA ILE A 134 1.26 7.51 -8.83
C ILE A 134 0.10 6.91 -9.62
N VAL A 135 -0.76 7.77 -10.18
CA VAL A 135 -1.97 7.35 -10.91
C VAL A 135 -1.63 6.82 -12.31
N GLY A 136 -2.38 5.82 -12.77
CA GLY A 136 -2.28 5.27 -14.11
C GLY A 136 -1.02 4.42 -14.34
N LEU A 137 -0.75 4.09 -15.59
CA LEU A 137 0.40 3.26 -15.98
C LEU A 137 1.75 3.89 -15.70
N ALA A 138 1.82 5.20 -15.51
CA ALA A 138 3.05 5.90 -15.14
C ALA A 138 3.64 5.40 -13.79
N GLY A 139 2.82 4.83 -12.91
CA GLY A 139 3.26 4.25 -11.65
C GLY A 139 3.84 2.84 -11.76
N LEU A 140 3.57 2.12 -12.84
CA LEU A 140 3.99 0.72 -12.99
C LEU A 140 5.51 0.52 -12.88
N PRO A 141 6.38 1.30 -13.56
CA PRO A 141 7.83 1.13 -13.45
C PRO A 141 8.33 1.20 -11.99
N SER A 142 7.80 2.14 -11.20
CA SER A 142 8.17 2.27 -9.79
C SER A 142 7.68 1.10 -8.93
N VAL A 143 6.50 0.55 -9.22
CA VAL A 143 5.97 -0.64 -8.54
C VAL A 143 6.86 -1.84 -8.84
N LEU A 144 7.24 -2.04 -10.10
CA LEU A 144 8.13 -3.13 -10.50
C LEU A 144 9.51 -2.99 -9.85
N SER A 145 10.09 -1.78 -9.85
CA SER A 145 11.39 -1.48 -9.22
C SER A 145 11.36 -1.81 -7.70
N ALA A 146 10.30 -1.42 -7.00
CA ALA A 146 10.14 -1.73 -5.58
C ALA A 146 10.04 -3.24 -5.31
N LEU A 147 9.26 -3.96 -6.12
CA LEU A 147 9.06 -5.39 -5.96
C LEU A 147 10.28 -6.22 -6.37
N ASP A 148 11.03 -5.76 -7.39
CA ASP A 148 12.29 -6.37 -7.77
C ASP A 148 13.33 -6.28 -6.63
N ALA A 149 13.30 -5.19 -5.88
CA ALA A 149 14.09 -5.01 -4.67
C ALA A 149 13.50 -5.72 -3.41
N GLY A 150 12.44 -6.52 -3.54
CA GLY A 150 11.83 -7.24 -2.44
C GLY A 150 11.09 -6.37 -1.42
N GLN A 151 10.71 -5.14 -1.78
CA GLN A 151 10.08 -4.19 -0.87
C GLN A 151 8.63 -4.54 -0.55
N THR A 152 8.13 -4.06 0.57
CA THR A 152 6.69 -4.03 0.86
C THR A 152 6.08 -2.81 0.17
N VAL A 153 5.10 -3.02 -0.71
CA VAL A 153 4.45 -1.97 -1.49
C VAL A 153 3.01 -1.78 -1.01
N ALA A 154 2.71 -0.61 -0.45
CA ALA A 154 1.34 -0.16 -0.17
C ALA A 154 0.76 0.39 -1.48
N LEU A 155 -0.02 -0.43 -2.18
CA LEU A 155 -0.44 -0.21 -3.56
C LEU A 155 -1.78 0.51 -3.63
N ALA A 156 -1.75 1.80 -3.98
CA ALA A 156 -2.94 2.58 -4.35
C ALA A 156 -3.15 2.64 -5.88
N ASN A 157 -2.12 2.26 -6.65
CA ASN A 157 -2.14 2.21 -8.11
C ASN A 157 -2.71 0.87 -8.58
N LYS A 158 -4.04 0.78 -8.71
CA LYS A 158 -4.74 -0.42 -9.19
C LYS A 158 -4.47 -0.72 -10.66
N GLU A 159 -4.14 0.29 -11.45
CA GLU A 159 -3.84 0.15 -12.88
C GLU A 159 -2.65 -0.78 -13.11
N SER A 160 -1.69 -0.81 -12.22
CA SER A 160 -0.56 -1.74 -12.26
C SER A 160 -1.00 -3.20 -12.16
N LEU A 161 -1.99 -3.52 -11.31
CA LEU A 161 -2.54 -4.88 -11.23
C LEU A 161 -3.44 -5.22 -12.41
N VAL A 162 -4.24 -4.26 -12.88
CA VAL A 162 -5.12 -4.48 -14.03
C VAL A 162 -4.31 -4.76 -15.31
N SER A 163 -3.24 -4.01 -15.52
CA SER A 163 -2.46 -4.08 -16.78
C SER A 163 -1.33 -5.11 -16.73
N ALA A 164 -0.75 -5.36 -15.56
CA ALA A 164 0.45 -6.19 -15.41
C ALA A 164 0.39 -7.11 -14.17
N GLY A 165 -0.81 -7.53 -13.75
CA GLY A 165 -1.03 -8.27 -12.50
C GLY A 165 -0.15 -9.50 -12.37
N ALA A 166 -0.07 -10.35 -13.40
CA ALA A 166 0.77 -11.54 -13.39
C ALA A 166 2.27 -11.22 -13.19
N LEU A 167 2.76 -10.12 -13.80
CA LEU A 167 4.13 -9.67 -13.62
C LEU A 167 4.36 -9.12 -12.21
N VAL A 168 3.45 -8.26 -11.73
CA VAL A 168 3.53 -7.62 -10.41
C VAL A 168 3.50 -8.67 -9.30
N THR A 169 2.56 -9.62 -9.35
CA THR A 169 2.44 -10.69 -8.34
C THR A 169 3.58 -11.70 -8.44
N GLY A 170 4.00 -12.05 -9.67
CA GLY A 170 5.14 -12.94 -9.87
C GLY A 170 6.45 -12.35 -9.34
N LEU A 171 6.68 -11.07 -9.56
CA LEU A 171 7.87 -10.38 -9.07
C LEU A 171 7.87 -10.28 -7.53
N ALA A 172 6.73 -9.95 -6.93
CA ALA A 172 6.58 -9.95 -5.48
C ALA A 172 6.91 -11.32 -4.87
N GLN A 173 6.38 -12.39 -5.46
CA GLN A 173 6.63 -13.75 -4.99
C GLN A 173 8.11 -14.17 -5.17
N ALA A 174 8.71 -13.86 -6.32
CA ALA A 174 10.08 -14.26 -6.63
C ALA A 174 11.11 -13.58 -5.70
N ASN A 175 10.89 -12.33 -5.33
CA ASN A 175 11.84 -11.52 -4.56
C ASN A 175 11.46 -11.33 -3.09
N GLY A 176 10.41 -12.01 -2.61
CA GLY A 176 9.94 -11.88 -1.22
C GLY A 176 9.29 -10.53 -0.91
N GLY A 177 8.92 -9.77 -1.93
CA GLY A 177 8.18 -8.52 -1.79
C GLY A 177 6.74 -8.76 -1.35
N ARG A 178 6.09 -7.74 -0.78
CA ARG A 178 4.70 -7.84 -0.34
C ARG A 178 3.85 -6.75 -0.95
N LEU A 179 2.61 -7.08 -1.30
CA LEU A 179 1.61 -6.15 -1.79
C LEU A 179 0.54 -5.93 -0.72
N ILE A 180 0.33 -4.68 -0.34
CA ILE A 180 -0.71 -4.26 0.60
C ILE A 180 -1.66 -3.34 -0.15
N PRO A 181 -2.94 -3.71 -0.33
CA PRO A 181 -3.87 -2.87 -1.04
C PRO A 181 -4.29 -1.66 -0.21
N VAL A 182 -4.23 -0.48 -0.83
CA VAL A 182 -4.63 0.81 -0.24
C VAL A 182 -5.95 1.30 -0.81
N ASP A 183 -6.28 0.92 -2.06
CA ASP A 183 -7.56 1.26 -2.68
C ASP A 183 -8.73 0.71 -1.83
N SER A 184 -9.76 1.51 -1.62
CA SER A 184 -10.80 1.29 -0.59
C SER A 184 -11.44 -0.09 -0.67
N GLU A 185 -11.84 -0.52 -1.86
CA GLU A 185 -12.54 -1.78 -2.07
C GLU A 185 -11.61 -2.98 -1.83
N HIS A 186 -10.40 -2.91 -2.37
CA HIS A 186 -9.39 -3.95 -2.20
C HIS A 186 -8.92 -4.04 -0.74
N SER A 187 -8.71 -2.89 -0.11
CA SER A 187 -8.32 -2.82 1.30
C SER A 187 -9.40 -3.39 2.23
N ALA A 188 -10.69 -3.15 1.93
CA ALA A 188 -11.79 -3.71 2.70
C ALA A 188 -11.80 -5.24 2.66
N ILE A 189 -11.65 -5.83 1.47
CA ILE A 189 -11.54 -7.29 1.30
C ILE A 189 -10.32 -7.82 2.05
N PHE A 190 -9.17 -7.17 1.87
CA PHE A 190 -7.92 -7.57 2.52
C PHE A 190 -8.04 -7.57 4.05
N GLN A 191 -8.63 -6.53 4.65
CA GLN A 191 -8.82 -6.44 6.09
C GLN A 191 -9.81 -7.49 6.61
N CYS A 192 -10.90 -7.77 5.90
CA CYS A 192 -11.83 -8.83 6.24
C CYS A 192 -11.14 -10.20 6.19
N TRP A 193 -10.35 -10.43 5.16
CA TRP A 193 -9.58 -11.66 4.98
C TRP A 193 -8.57 -11.88 6.11
N MET A 194 -7.79 -10.84 6.43
CA MET A 194 -6.80 -10.89 7.52
C MET A 194 -7.47 -11.19 8.87
N GLY A 195 -8.59 -10.52 9.18
CA GLY A 195 -9.37 -10.79 10.38
C GLY A 195 -9.90 -12.22 10.43
N TRP A 196 -10.32 -12.77 9.30
CA TRP A 196 -10.79 -14.15 9.20
C TRP A 196 -9.65 -15.16 9.35
N ALA A 197 -8.52 -14.96 8.67
CA ALA A 197 -7.37 -15.84 8.73
C ALA A 197 -6.81 -15.94 10.16
N HIS A 198 -6.89 -14.86 10.93
CA HIS A 198 -6.39 -14.83 12.31
C HIS A 198 -7.35 -15.44 13.32
N ASN A 199 -8.67 -15.21 13.17
CA ASN A 199 -9.69 -15.66 14.12
C ASN A 199 -10.36 -16.98 13.70
N GLY A 200 -10.38 -17.30 12.42
CA GLY A 200 -11.07 -18.50 11.88
C GLY A 200 -10.29 -19.79 12.07
N PHE A 201 -8.97 -19.72 12.20
CA PHE A 201 -8.14 -20.91 12.38
C PHE A 201 -8.20 -21.47 13.82
N GLU A 202 -8.50 -20.66 14.83
CA GLU A 202 -8.71 -21.14 16.19
C GLU A 202 -10.02 -21.92 16.37
N GLY A 203 -11.03 -21.67 15.51
CA GLY A 203 -12.32 -22.37 15.54
C GLY A 203 -12.39 -23.66 14.71
N ALA A 204 -11.46 -23.87 13.80
CA ALA A 204 -11.38 -25.08 12.96
C ALA A 204 -10.31 -26.05 13.46
N ARG A 205 -10.20 -26.25 14.77
CA ARG A 205 -9.47 -27.37 15.33
C ARG A 205 -10.19 -28.65 14.95
N THR A 206 -9.78 -29.27 13.87
CA THR A 206 -10.15 -30.67 13.61
C THR A 206 -9.43 -31.50 14.66
N ALA A 207 -10.19 -31.96 15.66
CA ALA A 207 -9.72 -33.05 16.52
C ALA A 207 -9.40 -34.24 15.59
N GLY A 208 -8.17 -34.71 15.62
CA GLY A 208 -7.83 -35.97 14.96
C GLY A 208 -8.71 -37.09 15.53
N PRO A 209 -8.81 -38.24 14.88
CA PRO A 209 -9.62 -39.38 15.31
C PRO A 209 -9.25 -39.90 16.70
N ASP A 210 -8.15 -39.42 17.28
CA ASP A 210 -7.60 -39.76 18.60
C ASP A 210 -7.85 -38.65 19.66
N GLY A 211 -8.52 -37.55 19.32
CA GLY A 211 -8.85 -36.46 20.26
C GLY A 211 -7.67 -35.62 20.73
N ASN A 212 -6.48 -35.81 20.17
CA ASN A 212 -5.28 -35.05 20.56
C ASN A 212 -5.10 -33.80 19.66
N VAL A 213 -5.01 -32.62 20.28
CA VAL A 213 -4.71 -31.35 19.63
C VAL A 213 -3.21 -31.12 19.72
N SER A 214 -2.48 -31.31 18.62
CA SER A 214 -1.06 -30.95 18.56
C SER A 214 -0.91 -29.47 18.19
N ASP A 215 -0.36 -28.69 19.10
CA ASP A 215 0.09 -27.32 18.82
C ASP A 215 1.36 -27.38 17.94
N THR A 216 1.19 -27.34 16.63
CA THR A 216 2.30 -27.06 15.75
C THR A 216 2.44 -25.54 15.64
N GLU A 217 3.35 -24.99 16.44
CA GLU A 217 3.91 -23.66 16.21
C GLU A 217 4.61 -23.63 14.84
N ASN A 218 3.87 -23.29 13.81
CA ASN A 218 4.45 -22.99 12.51
C ASN A 218 4.49 -21.49 12.31
N ASN A 219 5.59 -20.91 12.76
CA ASN A 219 5.96 -19.51 12.62
C ASN A 219 6.47 -19.25 11.19
N SER A 220 5.62 -19.46 10.19
CA SER A 220 5.92 -19.09 8.80
C SER A 220 5.00 -17.95 8.38
N HIS A 221 5.57 -16.73 8.37
CA HIS A 221 4.99 -15.56 7.73
C HIS A 221 5.06 -15.75 6.19
N SER A 222 4.36 -16.76 5.69
CA SER A 222 4.23 -16.96 4.26
C SER A 222 3.29 -15.87 3.71
N ALA A 223 3.77 -15.19 2.66
CA ALA A 223 2.93 -14.36 1.80
C ALA A 223 1.61 -15.10 1.51
N ILE A 224 0.51 -14.34 1.42
CA ILE A 224 -0.76 -14.89 0.92
C ILE A 224 -0.50 -15.34 -0.52
N THR A 225 -0.04 -16.56 -0.68
CA THR A 225 0.07 -17.20 -1.98
C THR A 225 -1.28 -17.80 -2.35
N ALA A 226 -1.56 -17.91 -3.64
CA ALA A 226 -2.81 -18.48 -4.17
C ALA A 226 -3.09 -19.94 -3.74
N GLU A 227 -2.20 -20.56 -2.97
CA GLU A 227 -2.32 -21.92 -2.45
C GLU A 227 -3.14 -22.02 -1.15
N HIS A 228 -3.49 -20.90 -0.52
CA HIS A 228 -4.43 -20.94 0.58
C HIS A 228 -5.85 -21.01 0.00
N ASP A 229 -6.34 -22.23 -0.15
CA ASP A 229 -7.77 -22.48 -0.38
C ASP A 229 -8.55 -21.71 0.68
N PRO A 230 -9.37 -20.72 0.29
CA PRO A 230 -10.23 -19.99 1.22
C PRO A 230 -11.40 -20.87 1.66
N ALA A 231 -11.11 -22.09 2.10
CA ALA A 231 -12.12 -23.05 2.54
C ALA A 231 -13.05 -22.38 3.56
N GLY A 232 -14.23 -21.99 3.09
CA GLY A 232 -15.22 -21.28 3.91
C GLY A 232 -15.73 -19.97 3.32
N ILE A 233 -15.04 -19.31 2.39
CA ILE A 233 -15.56 -18.14 1.68
C ILE A 233 -16.45 -18.61 0.55
N ARG A 234 -17.77 -18.39 0.71
CA ARG A 234 -18.77 -18.78 -0.31
C ARG A 234 -19.01 -17.68 -1.35
N GLN A 235 -18.83 -16.43 -0.95
CA GLN A 235 -19.14 -15.29 -1.80
C GLN A 235 -18.36 -14.06 -1.32
N ILE A 236 -17.87 -13.26 -2.27
CA ILE A 236 -17.34 -11.93 -2.04
C ILE A 236 -18.31 -10.94 -2.64
N CYS A 237 -18.88 -10.03 -1.83
CA CYS A 237 -19.68 -8.92 -2.29
C CYS A 237 -18.80 -7.66 -2.34
N LEU A 238 -18.47 -7.21 -3.55
CA LEU A 238 -17.71 -5.99 -3.78
C LEU A 238 -18.69 -4.84 -4.03
N THR A 239 -18.63 -3.81 -3.19
CA THR A 239 -19.39 -2.58 -3.41
C THR A 239 -18.56 -1.60 -4.23
N ALA A 240 -19.18 -0.92 -5.18
CA ALA A 240 -18.55 0.13 -5.98
C ALA A 240 -19.23 1.47 -5.72
N SER A 241 -18.44 2.54 -5.60
CA SER A 241 -18.94 3.89 -5.38
C SER A 241 -19.33 4.61 -6.68
N GLY A 242 -19.12 3.99 -7.84
CA GLY A 242 -19.38 4.54 -9.16
C GLY A 242 -19.32 3.47 -10.24
N GLY A 243 -19.30 3.90 -11.49
CA GLY A 243 -19.21 3.02 -12.65
C GLY A 243 -20.30 3.33 -13.68
N PRO A 244 -20.23 2.73 -14.88
CA PRO A 244 -21.15 3.03 -15.98
C PRO A 244 -22.62 2.68 -15.68
N PHE A 245 -22.86 1.81 -14.71
CA PHE A 245 -24.20 1.35 -14.32
C PHE A 245 -24.76 2.04 -13.08
N ARG A 246 -24.05 3.03 -12.50
CA ARG A 246 -24.47 3.68 -11.24
C ARG A 246 -25.86 4.28 -11.29
N ASP A 247 -26.20 4.89 -12.42
CA ASP A 247 -27.48 5.60 -12.60
C ASP A 247 -28.47 4.76 -13.43
N MET A 248 -28.15 3.49 -13.72
CA MET A 248 -29.01 2.59 -14.47
C MET A 248 -30.06 1.96 -13.52
N PRO A 249 -31.35 1.97 -13.86
CA PRO A 249 -32.38 1.27 -13.09
C PRO A 249 -32.10 -0.23 -12.99
N LEU A 250 -32.34 -0.82 -11.82
CA LEU A 250 -32.10 -2.26 -11.60
C LEU A 250 -32.84 -3.17 -12.58
N GLY A 251 -34.03 -2.74 -13.06
CA GLY A 251 -34.78 -3.46 -14.08
C GLY A 251 -34.11 -3.63 -15.41
N ASP A 252 -33.17 -2.72 -15.73
CA ASP A 252 -32.49 -2.69 -17.05
C ASP A 252 -31.17 -3.49 -17.01
N PHE A 253 -30.78 -4.03 -15.85
CA PHE A 253 -29.54 -4.81 -15.71
C PHE A 253 -29.53 -6.09 -16.53
N GLY A 254 -30.70 -6.64 -16.85
CA GLY A 254 -30.82 -7.80 -17.74
C GLY A 254 -30.48 -7.54 -19.21
N GLU A 255 -30.40 -6.27 -19.61
CA GLU A 255 -30.08 -5.85 -20.99
C GLU A 255 -28.59 -5.58 -21.21
N ILE A 256 -27.76 -5.68 -20.14
CA ILE A 256 -26.32 -5.48 -20.21
C ILE A 256 -25.70 -6.63 -21.01
N THR A 257 -25.11 -6.29 -22.14
CA THR A 257 -24.30 -7.22 -22.96
C THR A 257 -22.82 -6.91 -22.81
N PRO A 258 -21.94 -7.92 -22.97
CA PRO A 258 -20.49 -7.75 -22.94
C PRO A 258 -20.00 -6.76 -23.99
#